data_da3991d918f5d9ffacefd0ca1067111e
#
_entry.id   da3991d918f5d9ffacefd0ca1067111e
#
_cell.length_a   1.000
_cell.length_b   1.000
_cell.length_c   1.000
_cell.angle_alpha   90.00
_cell.angle_beta   90.00
_cell.angle_gamma   90.00
#
_symmetry.space_group_name_H-M   'P 1'
#
loop_
_entity.id
_entity.type
_entity.pdbx_description
1 polymer ?
#
loop_
_entity_poly.entity_id
_entity_poly.type
_entity_poly.pdbx_seq_one_letter_code
_entity_poly.pdbx_strand_id
1 'polypeptide(L)'
;MLFASCKPLRRAENIKALYDAWDGEKTFVQMSPWRRHPEIASGNHSVLVTDECPAESPGQVVMVGHGFVGCKLGGLDQPHPYITKEDSKLLTYVICGSEESIPLTAKMFGVNESQVLPLGKPRTDIYFTNPKTKYFDYKRVYLYAPTYRAREETPLPKINWYAIDGNLTDNEVLIVKPHMMDGKQLKREYLHIIEVPSSEPSAQYLLEADVLITDYSSIMVDALLLNTPVVLFEMAKGYLDTRGMYYKYPDEYSSRYCTDELNLIRTIRKANVLQSADIVFRDRVACACDGHSTERIIELLEKIE
;
A
#
# COMPACT_ATOMS: atom_id res chain seq x y z
N MET A 1 14.85 4.72 -20.90
CA MET A 1 14.22 4.13 -19.70
C MET A 1 12.82 3.63 -20.00
N LEU A 2 12.46 2.41 -19.60
CA LEU A 2 11.12 1.85 -19.73
C LEU A 2 10.45 1.72 -18.36
N PHE A 3 9.26 2.28 -18.21
CA PHE A 3 8.42 2.16 -17.02
C PHE A 3 7.21 1.30 -17.35
N ALA A 4 6.85 0.38 -16.45
CA ALA A 4 5.71 -0.50 -16.66
C ALA A 4 4.92 -0.77 -15.38
N SER A 5 3.60 -0.93 -15.52
CA SER A 5 2.70 -1.32 -14.44
C SER A 5 1.45 -2.01 -15.00
N CYS A 6 0.85 -2.88 -14.22
CA CYS A 6 -0.49 -3.41 -14.54
C CYS A 6 -1.62 -2.38 -14.38
N LYS A 7 -1.32 -1.23 -13.78
CA LYS A 7 -2.22 -0.11 -13.60
C LYS A 7 -1.95 0.99 -14.63
N PRO A 8 -2.95 1.79 -15.01
CA PRO A 8 -2.70 3.04 -15.74
C PRO A 8 -1.72 3.92 -14.95
N LEU A 9 -0.82 4.65 -15.64
CA LEU A 9 0.23 5.45 -15.00
C LEU A 9 -0.29 6.32 -13.85
N ARG A 10 -1.43 6.98 -14.03
CA ARG A 10 -2.07 7.81 -12.99
C ARG A 10 -2.44 7.08 -11.68
N ARG A 11 -2.43 5.73 -11.68
CA ARG A 11 -2.74 4.87 -10.53
C ARG A 11 -1.57 4.02 -10.07
N ALA A 12 -0.48 4.00 -10.83
CA ALA A 12 0.76 3.31 -10.52
C ALA A 12 1.67 4.23 -9.70
N GLU A 13 1.27 4.54 -8.48
CA GLU A 13 1.79 5.65 -7.66
C GLU A 13 3.32 5.69 -7.57
N ASN A 14 3.99 4.55 -7.29
CA ASN A 14 5.47 4.49 -7.27
C ASN A 14 6.07 4.72 -8.66
N ILE A 15 5.50 4.11 -9.70
CA ILE A 15 5.96 4.26 -11.08
C ILE A 15 5.74 5.68 -11.55
N LYS A 16 4.59 6.28 -11.23
CA LYS A 16 4.29 7.66 -11.62
C LYS A 16 5.27 8.65 -11.02
N ALA A 17 5.61 8.51 -9.74
CA ALA A 17 6.58 9.38 -9.09
C ALA A 17 7.95 9.33 -9.79
N LEU A 18 8.44 8.14 -10.10
CA LEU A 18 9.71 7.97 -10.83
C LEU A 18 9.61 8.43 -12.30
N TYR A 19 8.50 8.11 -12.96
CA TYR A 19 8.27 8.55 -14.35
C TYR A 19 8.29 10.08 -14.46
N ASP A 20 7.61 10.76 -13.55
CA ASP A 20 7.55 12.23 -13.56
C ASP A 20 8.92 12.85 -13.24
N ALA A 21 9.71 12.23 -12.36
CA ALA A 21 11.03 12.72 -11.94
C ALA A 21 12.16 12.40 -12.93
N TRP A 22 11.99 11.44 -13.84
CA TRP A 22 13.03 11.09 -14.82
C TRP A 22 13.11 12.11 -15.94
N ASP A 23 14.28 12.72 -16.14
CA ASP A 23 14.49 13.77 -17.16
C ASP A 23 14.89 13.23 -18.54
N GLY A 24 15.38 11.97 -18.63
CA GLY A 24 15.80 11.35 -19.89
C GLY A 24 14.63 10.85 -20.75
N GLU A 25 14.95 10.22 -21.89
CA GLU A 25 13.94 9.55 -22.72
C GLU A 25 13.22 8.47 -21.90
N LYS A 26 11.89 8.47 -21.95
CA LYS A 26 11.05 7.57 -21.18
C LYS A 26 9.81 7.09 -21.92
N THR A 27 9.50 5.83 -21.73
CA THR A 27 8.28 5.21 -22.27
C THR A 27 7.51 4.56 -21.11
N PHE A 28 6.18 4.60 -21.14
CA PHE A 28 5.33 3.87 -20.22
C PHE A 28 4.53 2.80 -20.95
N VAL A 29 4.54 1.57 -20.41
CA VAL A 29 3.75 0.45 -20.89
C VAL A 29 2.79 -0.02 -19.80
N GLN A 30 1.50 -0.04 -20.11
CA GLN A 30 0.52 -0.68 -19.23
C GLN A 30 0.50 -2.19 -19.50
N MET A 31 1.05 -2.96 -18.58
CA MET A 31 1.13 -4.41 -18.67
C MET A 31 -0.23 -5.09 -18.39
N SER A 32 -0.41 -6.28 -18.96
CA SER A 32 -1.38 -7.25 -18.47
C SER A 32 -0.63 -8.33 -17.69
N PRO A 33 -0.98 -8.65 -16.44
CA PRO A 33 -0.21 -9.57 -15.60
C PRO A 33 -0.11 -11.01 -16.16
N TRP A 34 -0.87 -11.31 -17.21
CA TRP A 34 -0.98 -12.67 -17.77
C TRP A 34 -0.56 -12.77 -19.24
N ARG A 35 -0.01 -11.69 -19.81
CA ARG A 35 0.38 -11.65 -21.23
C ARG A 35 1.81 -11.17 -21.39
N ARG A 36 2.51 -11.75 -22.37
CA ARG A 36 3.76 -11.18 -22.84
C ARG A 36 3.48 -9.85 -23.54
N HIS A 37 4.40 -8.93 -23.37
CA HIS A 37 4.37 -7.60 -23.97
C HIS A 37 5.55 -7.45 -24.91
N PRO A 38 5.38 -7.71 -26.23
CA PRO A 38 6.48 -7.62 -27.21
C PRO A 38 7.20 -6.28 -27.17
N GLU A 39 6.50 -5.21 -26.82
CA GLU A 39 7.07 -3.86 -26.64
C GLU A 39 8.06 -3.78 -25.48
N ILE A 40 7.97 -4.65 -24.48
CA ILE A 40 8.95 -4.76 -23.40
C ILE A 40 10.20 -5.50 -23.90
N ALA A 41 10.00 -6.63 -24.58
CA ALA A 41 11.11 -7.48 -25.05
C ALA A 41 11.87 -6.89 -26.25
N SER A 42 11.18 -6.17 -27.15
CA SER A 42 11.74 -5.63 -28.40
C SER A 42 12.23 -4.19 -28.31
N GLY A 43 12.00 -3.51 -27.17
CA GLY A 43 12.41 -2.11 -26.99
C GLY A 43 13.92 -1.96 -26.84
N ASN A 44 14.48 -0.88 -27.39
CA ASN A 44 15.91 -0.50 -27.23
C ASN A 44 16.17 0.10 -25.82
N HIS A 45 15.52 -0.47 -24.79
CA HIS A 45 15.67 0.00 -23.43
C HIS A 45 16.57 -0.95 -22.64
N SER A 46 17.57 -0.40 -21.93
CA SER A 46 18.51 -1.14 -21.09
C SER A 46 17.92 -1.47 -19.71
N VAL A 47 16.95 -0.67 -19.22
CA VAL A 47 16.38 -0.77 -17.89
C VAL A 47 14.86 -0.72 -17.95
N LEU A 48 14.21 -1.68 -17.23
CA LEU A 48 12.79 -1.71 -16.95
C LEU A 48 12.53 -1.38 -15.47
N VAL A 49 11.75 -0.36 -15.20
CA VAL A 49 11.25 -0.02 -13.85
C VAL A 49 9.79 -0.47 -13.74
N THR A 50 9.48 -1.32 -12.76
CA THR A 50 8.15 -1.92 -12.63
C THR A 50 7.68 -2.05 -11.19
N ASP A 51 6.37 -2.09 -10.97
CA ASP A 51 5.76 -2.39 -9.68
C ASP A 51 5.18 -3.82 -9.59
N GLU A 52 5.29 -4.59 -10.68
CA GLU A 52 4.90 -6.02 -10.77
C GLU A 52 6.05 -6.83 -11.37
N CYS A 53 6.12 -8.13 -11.06
CA CYS A 53 7.08 -9.02 -11.74
C CYS A 53 6.75 -9.14 -13.23
N PRO A 54 7.69 -8.80 -14.12
CA PRO A 54 7.47 -8.92 -15.55
C PRO A 54 7.67 -10.37 -16.02
N ALA A 55 7.00 -10.78 -17.09
CA ALA A 55 7.21 -12.08 -17.73
C ALA A 55 8.43 -12.08 -18.68
N GLU A 56 8.98 -10.91 -18.99
CA GLU A 56 10.12 -10.69 -19.91
C GLU A 56 10.79 -9.36 -19.59
N SER A 57 12.05 -9.20 -20.00
CA SER A 57 12.82 -7.99 -19.75
C SER A 57 13.72 -7.64 -20.96
N PRO A 58 13.86 -6.35 -21.27
CA PRO A 58 14.82 -5.88 -22.27
C PRO A 58 16.26 -5.83 -21.74
N GLY A 59 16.46 -5.90 -20.43
CA GLY A 59 17.75 -5.74 -19.77
C GLY A 59 17.62 -5.84 -18.26
N GLN A 60 18.14 -4.85 -17.52
CA GLN A 60 18.01 -4.82 -16.07
C GLN A 60 16.60 -4.50 -15.62
N VAL A 61 16.14 -5.10 -14.53
CA VAL A 61 14.81 -4.89 -13.96
C VAL A 61 14.93 -4.34 -12.54
N VAL A 62 14.34 -3.17 -12.33
CA VAL A 62 14.18 -2.54 -11.00
C VAL A 62 12.73 -2.66 -10.56
N MET A 63 12.49 -3.50 -9.56
CA MET A 63 11.16 -3.75 -9.01
C MET A 63 10.91 -2.85 -7.81
N VAL A 64 9.97 -1.91 -7.92
CA VAL A 64 9.62 -0.98 -6.81
C VAL A 64 8.43 -1.47 -5.97
N GLY A 65 7.62 -2.40 -6.50
CA GLY A 65 6.46 -2.98 -5.83
C GLY A 65 5.33 -1.98 -5.57
N HIS A 66 4.20 -2.49 -5.05
CA HIS A 66 3.03 -1.64 -4.76
C HIS A 66 3.00 -1.12 -3.34
N GLY A 67 3.29 -1.96 -2.36
CA GLY A 67 3.14 -1.69 -0.94
C GLY A 67 4.41 -2.00 -0.16
N PHE A 68 4.24 -2.10 1.14
CA PHE A 68 5.32 -2.47 2.06
C PHE A 68 5.35 -3.97 2.31
N VAL A 69 6.54 -4.55 2.26
CA VAL A 69 6.79 -5.89 2.80
C VAL A 69 6.86 -5.80 4.33
N GLY A 70 6.36 -6.84 5.00
CA GLY A 70 6.25 -6.83 6.47
C GLY A 70 4.80 -6.76 6.96
N CYS A 71 3.83 -6.49 6.08
CA CYS A 71 2.41 -6.64 6.40
C CYS A 71 1.97 -8.08 6.16
N LYS A 72 1.14 -8.33 5.16
CA LYS A 72 0.68 -9.68 4.78
C LYS A 72 1.68 -10.40 3.90
N LEU A 73 1.67 -11.74 3.93
CA LEU A 73 2.47 -12.57 3.03
C LEU A 73 2.14 -12.26 1.56
N GLY A 74 3.14 -12.34 0.71
CA GLY A 74 3.02 -12.02 -0.71
C GLY A 74 4.05 -12.77 -1.54
N GLY A 75 4.02 -12.56 -2.87
CA GLY A 75 4.97 -13.20 -3.77
C GLY A 75 5.03 -14.71 -3.59
N LEU A 76 6.23 -15.26 -3.38
CA LEU A 76 6.49 -16.69 -3.19
C LEU A 76 6.12 -17.19 -1.78
N ASP A 77 5.94 -16.31 -0.81
CA ASP A 77 5.67 -16.68 0.60
C ASP A 77 4.20 -16.99 0.88
N GLN A 78 3.28 -16.65 -0.03
CA GLN A 78 1.86 -16.94 0.16
C GLN A 78 1.49 -18.35 -0.35
N PRO A 79 0.41 -18.96 0.16
CA PRO A 79 -0.02 -20.31 -0.24
C PRO A 79 -0.29 -20.48 -1.73
N HIS A 80 -0.74 -19.41 -2.40
CA HIS A 80 -0.99 -19.37 -3.84
C HIS A 80 -0.20 -18.24 -4.49
N PRO A 81 1.11 -18.45 -4.77
CA PRO A 81 1.97 -17.43 -5.35
C PRO A 81 1.45 -16.94 -6.70
N TYR A 82 1.50 -15.63 -6.92
CA TYR A 82 1.19 -14.99 -8.21
C TYR A 82 2.44 -14.72 -9.06
N ILE A 83 3.63 -14.99 -8.50
CA ILE A 83 4.91 -14.95 -9.19
C ILE A 83 5.55 -16.33 -9.16
N THR A 84 6.39 -16.62 -10.14
CA THR A 84 7.16 -17.86 -10.20
C THR A 84 8.63 -17.63 -9.90
N LYS A 85 9.38 -18.70 -9.63
CA LYS A 85 10.85 -18.60 -9.48
C LYS A 85 11.54 -18.18 -10.78
N GLU A 86 10.91 -18.45 -11.92
CA GLU A 86 11.40 -18.02 -13.23
C GLU A 86 11.25 -16.52 -13.41
N ASP A 87 10.10 -15.95 -13.03
CA ASP A 87 9.89 -14.50 -13.05
C ASP A 87 10.90 -13.77 -12.14
N SER A 88 11.19 -14.37 -10.99
CA SER A 88 12.18 -13.82 -10.02
C SER A 88 13.59 -13.70 -10.61
N LYS A 89 13.98 -14.56 -11.53
CA LYS A 89 15.32 -14.52 -12.18
C LYS A 89 15.51 -13.29 -13.05
N LEU A 90 14.44 -12.65 -13.47
CA LEU A 90 14.51 -11.41 -14.26
C LEU A 90 14.84 -10.19 -13.40
N LEU A 91 14.63 -10.26 -12.09
CA LEU A 91 14.80 -9.12 -11.19
C LEU A 91 16.28 -8.84 -10.93
N THR A 92 16.76 -7.64 -11.31
CA THR A 92 18.10 -7.18 -10.98
C THR A 92 18.14 -6.57 -9.59
N TYR A 93 17.21 -5.65 -9.30
CA TYR A 93 17.05 -5.02 -8.01
C TYR A 93 15.59 -5.00 -7.56
N VAL A 94 15.39 -5.14 -6.25
CA VAL A 94 14.07 -5.01 -5.60
C VAL A 94 14.16 -3.93 -4.53
N ILE A 95 13.28 -2.93 -4.59
CA ILE A 95 13.30 -1.80 -3.66
C ILE A 95 12.39 -2.09 -2.47
N CYS A 96 12.94 -1.96 -1.25
CA CYS A 96 12.19 -2.11 -0.01
C CYS A 96 12.17 -0.82 0.82
N GLY A 97 11.39 -0.82 1.91
CA GLY A 97 11.17 0.36 2.76
C GLY A 97 12.15 0.50 3.92
N SER A 98 12.94 -0.53 4.23
CA SER A 98 13.86 -0.53 5.37
C SER A 98 14.93 -1.62 5.25
N GLU A 99 16.03 -1.50 5.98
CA GLU A 99 17.04 -2.56 6.09
C GLU A 99 16.48 -3.83 6.75
N GLU A 100 15.64 -3.70 7.78
CA GLU A 100 15.00 -4.85 8.44
C GLU A 100 14.06 -5.63 7.51
N SER A 101 13.54 -4.99 6.46
CA SER A 101 12.69 -5.65 5.48
C SER A 101 13.46 -6.37 4.35
N ILE A 102 14.79 -6.25 4.30
CA ILE A 102 15.62 -6.91 3.25
C ILE A 102 15.41 -8.43 3.23
N PRO A 103 15.59 -9.18 4.34
CA PRO A 103 15.43 -10.65 4.32
C PRO A 103 14.02 -11.09 3.90
N LEU A 104 12.99 -10.39 4.39
CA LEU A 104 11.60 -10.68 4.03
C LEU A 104 11.33 -10.40 2.55
N THR A 105 11.88 -9.30 2.03
CA THR A 105 11.75 -8.93 0.63
C THR A 105 12.47 -9.93 -0.27
N ALA A 106 13.69 -10.32 0.07
CA ALA A 106 14.46 -11.31 -0.65
C ALA A 106 13.70 -12.65 -0.75
N LYS A 107 13.16 -13.11 0.38
CA LYS A 107 12.36 -14.34 0.44
C LYS A 107 11.06 -14.22 -0.37
N MET A 108 10.33 -13.10 -0.23
CA MET A 108 9.07 -12.84 -0.95
C MET A 108 9.24 -12.90 -2.47
N PHE A 109 10.35 -12.35 -2.98
CA PHE A 109 10.62 -12.29 -4.41
C PHE A 109 11.59 -13.38 -4.92
N GLY A 110 12.14 -14.22 -4.03
CA GLY A 110 13.06 -15.31 -4.41
C GLY A 110 14.39 -14.81 -4.99
N VAL A 111 14.89 -13.69 -4.49
CA VAL A 111 16.16 -13.06 -4.90
C VAL A 111 17.19 -13.11 -3.76
N ASN A 112 18.46 -12.79 -4.05
CA ASN A 112 19.47 -12.64 -3.00
C ASN A 112 19.26 -11.32 -2.23
N GLU A 113 19.64 -11.26 -0.96
CA GLU A 113 19.55 -10.04 -0.16
C GLU A 113 20.37 -8.88 -0.76
N SER A 114 21.48 -9.17 -1.44
CA SER A 114 22.31 -8.18 -2.15
C SER A 114 21.60 -7.49 -3.33
N GLN A 115 20.49 -8.06 -3.80
CA GLN A 115 19.66 -7.46 -4.84
C GLN A 115 18.55 -6.58 -4.26
N VAL A 116 18.37 -6.60 -2.93
CA VAL A 116 17.33 -5.83 -2.25
C VAL A 116 17.92 -4.53 -1.70
N LEU A 117 17.38 -3.41 -2.12
CA LEU A 117 17.89 -2.09 -1.77
C LEU A 117 16.87 -1.31 -0.91
N PRO A 118 17.25 -0.87 0.29
CA PRO A 118 16.35 -0.15 1.21
C PRO A 118 16.31 1.35 0.86
N LEU A 119 15.79 1.69 -0.31
CA LEU A 119 15.74 3.06 -0.82
C LEU A 119 14.41 3.79 -0.53
N GLY A 120 13.46 3.10 0.11
CA GLY A 120 12.13 3.64 0.41
C GLY A 120 11.13 3.45 -0.74
N LYS A 121 9.97 4.09 -0.63
CA LYS A 121 8.88 3.99 -1.62
C LYS A 121 8.56 5.36 -2.21
N PRO A 122 8.77 5.59 -3.51
CA PRO A 122 8.60 6.90 -4.17
C PRO A 122 7.26 7.58 -3.88
N ARG A 123 6.17 6.81 -3.88
CA ARG A 123 4.83 7.33 -3.61
C ARG A 123 4.64 7.96 -2.23
N THR A 124 5.55 7.66 -1.28
CA THR A 124 5.46 8.19 0.08
C THR A 124 6.11 9.56 0.23
N ASP A 125 6.92 10.01 -0.72
CA ASP A 125 7.62 11.29 -0.63
C ASP A 125 6.65 12.47 -0.53
N ILE A 126 5.46 12.33 -1.12
CA ILE A 126 4.37 13.32 -1.02
C ILE A 126 3.93 13.58 0.44
N TYR A 127 4.11 12.61 1.34
CA TYR A 127 3.72 12.76 2.75
C TYR A 127 4.64 13.72 3.52
N PHE A 128 5.84 13.96 3.01
CA PHE A 128 6.83 14.85 3.61
C PHE A 128 6.84 16.24 2.97
N THR A 129 6.32 16.36 1.75
CA THR A 129 6.32 17.63 0.98
C THR A 129 4.98 18.35 1.02
N ASN A 130 3.87 17.63 1.20
CA ASN A 130 2.55 18.25 1.23
C ASN A 130 2.03 18.37 2.67
N PRO A 131 1.66 19.59 3.10
CA PRO A 131 0.97 19.75 4.37
C PRO A 131 -0.38 19.01 4.33
N LYS A 132 -0.83 18.52 5.49
CA LYS A 132 -2.19 18.00 5.64
C LYS A 132 -3.18 19.05 5.15
N THR A 133 -3.96 18.74 4.14
CA THR A 133 -4.99 19.62 3.58
C THR A 133 -6.35 19.17 4.07
N LYS A 134 -7.20 20.11 4.48
CA LYS A 134 -8.59 19.81 4.85
C LYS A 134 -9.51 20.04 3.66
N TYR A 135 -10.03 18.98 3.08
CA TYR A 135 -11.09 19.05 2.05
C TYR A 135 -12.49 18.99 2.65
N PHE A 136 -12.60 18.40 3.86
CA PHE A 136 -13.86 18.23 4.55
C PHE A 136 -13.93 19.17 5.77
N ASP A 137 -15.04 19.89 5.92
CA ASP A 137 -15.26 20.82 7.04
C ASP A 137 -15.78 20.08 8.28
N TYR A 138 -14.98 19.12 8.76
CA TYR A 138 -15.25 18.38 10.00
C TYR A 138 -14.10 18.54 10.98
N LYS A 139 -14.38 18.49 12.28
CA LYS A 139 -13.35 18.53 13.33
C LYS A 139 -12.55 17.23 13.36
N ARG A 140 -13.17 16.12 12.99
CA ARG A 140 -12.58 14.78 13.04
C ARG A 140 -12.93 13.98 11.80
N VAL A 141 -11.91 13.54 11.09
CA VAL A 141 -12.02 12.74 9.87
C VAL A 141 -11.45 11.36 10.13
N TYR A 142 -12.27 10.34 9.99
CA TYR A 142 -11.88 8.94 10.06
C TYR A 142 -11.85 8.35 8.66
N LEU A 143 -10.81 7.59 8.33
CA LEU A 143 -10.70 6.89 7.04
C LEU A 143 -10.80 5.39 7.25
N TYR A 144 -11.82 4.75 6.72
CA TYR A 144 -11.91 3.29 6.64
C TYR A 144 -11.44 2.80 5.28
N ALA A 145 -10.31 2.09 5.25
CA ALA A 145 -9.69 1.56 4.04
C ALA A 145 -9.30 0.08 4.21
N PRO A 146 -10.24 -0.85 3.98
CA PRO A 146 -10.01 -2.28 4.21
C PRO A 146 -9.14 -2.92 3.13
N THR A 147 -8.59 -4.09 3.44
CA THR A 147 -7.92 -4.96 2.47
C THR A 147 -8.91 -5.50 1.44
N TYR A 148 -8.44 -5.70 0.22
CA TYR A 148 -9.14 -6.33 -0.88
C TYR A 148 -9.76 -7.70 -0.55
N ARG A 149 -11.02 -7.92 -0.97
CA ARG A 149 -11.84 -9.10 -0.64
C ARG A 149 -12.51 -9.77 -1.85
N ALA A 150 -12.09 -9.50 -3.09
CA ALA A 150 -12.79 -9.91 -4.30
C ALA A 150 -12.86 -11.43 -4.54
N ARG A 151 -12.32 -12.27 -3.66
CA ARG A 151 -12.45 -13.72 -3.77
C ARG A 151 -13.47 -14.22 -2.76
N GLU A 152 -14.31 -15.17 -3.18
CA GLU A 152 -15.36 -15.78 -2.35
C GLU A 152 -14.83 -16.40 -1.05
N GLU A 153 -13.56 -16.82 -1.03
CA GLU A 153 -12.87 -17.35 0.15
C GLU A 153 -12.72 -16.35 1.31
N THR A 154 -12.82 -15.05 1.01
CA THR A 154 -12.69 -14.00 2.03
C THR A 154 -13.85 -13.02 1.91
N PRO A 155 -15.02 -13.31 2.49
CA PRO A 155 -16.19 -12.47 2.33
C PRO A 155 -15.97 -11.06 2.85
N LEU A 156 -16.66 -10.09 2.24
CA LEU A 156 -16.71 -8.71 2.74
C LEU A 156 -17.23 -8.71 4.18
N PRO A 157 -16.62 -7.91 5.07
CA PRO A 157 -17.08 -7.80 6.44
C PRO A 157 -18.53 -7.28 6.49
N LYS A 158 -19.35 -7.90 7.35
CA LYS A 158 -20.71 -7.44 7.61
C LYS A 158 -20.69 -6.34 8.67
N ILE A 159 -20.44 -5.11 8.25
CA ILE A 159 -20.40 -3.94 9.14
C ILE A 159 -21.80 -3.38 9.32
N ASN A 160 -22.18 -3.12 10.57
CA ASN A 160 -23.40 -2.41 10.91
C ASN A 160 -23.18 -0.89 10.80
N TRP A 161 -23.26 -0.39 9.57
CA TRP A 161 -23.08 1.03 9.27
C TRP A 161 -24.04 1.95 10.03
N TYR A 162 -25.24 1.47 10.37
CA TYR A 162 -26.18 2.23 11.21
C TYR A 162 -25.67 2.46 12.62
N ALA A 163 -25.08 1.42 13.22
CA ALA A 163 -24.53 1.56 14.56
C ALA A 163 -23.35 2.54 14.56
N ILE A 164 -22.56 2.57 13.49
CA ILE A 164 -21.48 3.55 13.34
C ILE A 164 -22.06 4.95 13.14
N ASP A 165 -22.91 5.14 12.14
CA ASP A 165 -23.50 6.44 11.79
C ASP A 165 -24.25 7.09 12.97
N GLY A 166 -25.11 6.32 13.65
CA GLY A 166 -25.88 6.80 14.81
C GLY A 166 -25.04 7.11 16.06
N ASN A 167 -23.76 6.73 16.07
CA ASN A 167 -22.82 7.07 17.14
C ASN A 167 -21.82 8.18 16.78
N LEU A 168 -21.72 8.58 15.50
CA LEU A 168 -20.93 9.76 15.09
C LEU A 168 -21.73 11.04 15.39
N THR A 169 -21.02 12.15 15.50
CA THR A 169 -21.59 13.48 15.74
C THR A 169 -21.41 14.38 14.52
N ASP A 170 -22.14 15.50 14.43
CA ASP A 170 -22.05 16.46 13.31
C ASP A 170 -20.63 17.03 13.09
N ASN A 171 -19.73 16.87 14.05
CA ASN A 171 -18.33 17.25 13.92
C ASN A 171 -17.41 16.12 13.45
N GLU A 172 -17.94 14.92 13.23
CA GLU A 172 -17.20 13.70 12.88
C GLU A 172 -17.68 13.16 11.53
N VAL A 173 -16.76 12.70 10.70
CA VAL A 173 -17.09 12.01 9.45
C VAL A 173 -16.26 10.74 9.30
N LEU A 174 -16.89 9.67 8.82
CA LEU A 174 -16.21 8.46 8.38
C LEU A 174 -16.20 8.39 6.86
N ILE A 175 -15.02 8.47 6.28
CA ILE A 175 -14.80 8.26 4.85
C ILE A 175 -14.58 6.77 4.63
N VAL A 176 -15.41 6.14 3.83
CA VAL A 176 -15.26 4.75 3.39
C VAL A 176 -14.58 4.75 2.04
N LYS A 177 -13.36 4.21 1.98
CA LYS A 177 -12.56 4.08 0.76
C LYS A 177 -12.41 2.61 0.39
N PRO A 178 -13.29 2.06 -0.46
CA PRO A 178 -13.18 0.68 -0.92
C PRO A 178 -11.86 0.44 -1.65
N HIS A 179 -11.36 -0.78 -1.61
CA HIS A 179 -10.23 -1.16 -2.45
C HIS A 179 -10.63 -1.04 -3.93
N MET A 180 -9.70 -0.66 -4.80
CA MET A 180 -9.97 -0.40 -6.22
C MET A 180 -10.59 -1.59 -6.98
N MET A 181 -10.41 -2.80 -6.48
CA MET A 181 -10.96 -4.04 -7.03
C MET A 181 -12.29 -4.44 -6.36
N ASP A 182 -12.70 -3.78 -5.30
CA ASP A 182 -13.96 -4.03 -4.63
C ASP A 182 -15.04 -3.06 -5.14
N GLY A 183 -16.28 -3.54 -5.13
CA GLY A 183 -17.42 -2.72 -5.48
C GLY A 183 -17.85 -1.78 -4.36
N LYS A 184 -18.93 -1.03 -4.60
CA LYS A 184 -19.56 -0.15 -3.63
C LYS A 184 -19.96 -0.92 -2.37
N GLN A 185 -19.58 -0.39 -1.21
CA GLN A 185 -19.85 -1.01 0.10
C GLN A 185 -21.13 -0.48 0.76
N LEU A 186 -21.43 0.80 0.59
CA LEU A 186 -22.63 1.40 1.16
C LEU A 186 -23.82 1.20 0.25
N LYS A 187 -24.90 0.62 0.79
CA LYS A 187 -26.15 0.37 0.03
C LYS A 187 -27.12 1.54 0.03
N ARG A 188 -26.81 2.58 0.78
CA ARG A 188 -27.63 3.79 0.96
C ARG A 188 -26.76 4.96 1.44
N GLU A 189 -27.36 6.14 1.54
CA GLU A 189 -26.78 7.33 2.16
C GLU A 189 -26.87 7.25 3.69
N TYR A 190 -25.91 7.86 4.35
CA TYR A 190 -25.81 8.01 5.80
C TYR A 190 -25.53 9.48 6.12
N LEU A 191 -25.75 9.89 7.37
CA LEU A 191 -25.59 11.29 7.76
C LEU A 191 -24.10 11.66 7.94
N HIS A 192 -23.31 10.76 8.53
CA HIS A 192 -21.91 11.01 8.89
C HIS A 192 -20.92 10.05 8.18
N ILE A 193 -21.40 9.23 7.23
CA ILE A 193 -20.56 8.29 6.50
C ILE A 193 -20.62 8.60 5.01
N ILE A 194 -19.46 8.83 4.40
CA ILE A 194 -19.31 9.15 2.97
C ILE A 194 -18.47 8.06 2.31
N GLU A 195 -19.01 7.42 1.26
CA GLU A 195 -18.22 6.52 0.43
C GLU A 195 -17.64 7.27 -0.76
N VAL A 196 -16.32 7.19 -0.89
CA VAL A 196 -15.60 7.79 -2.00
C VAL A 196 -15.29 6.77 -3.12
N PRO A 197 -15.10 7.20 -4.37
CA PRO A 197 -14.85 6.28 -5.48
C PRO A 197 -13.65 5.37 -5.23
N SER A 198 -13.83 4.05 -5.43
CA SER A 198 -12.73 3.08 -5.31
C SER A 198 -11.59 3.35 -6.29
N SER A 199 -11.87 4.08 -7.37
CA SER A 199 -10.91 4.42 -8.42
C SER A 199 -9.93 5.53 -8.05
N GLU A 200 -10.21 6.30 -7.01
CA GLU A 200 -9.35 7.41 -6.58
C GLU A 200 -8.18 6.94 -5.72
N PRO A 201 -7.02 7.62 -5.75
CA PRO A 201 -5.89 7.32 -4.87
C PRO A 201 -6.27 7.44 -3.39
N SER A 202 -5.80 6.51 -2.57
CA SER A 202 -6.07 6.56 -1.12
C SER A 202 -5.28 7.67 -0.42
N ALA A 203 -4.14 8.08 -0.98
CA ALA A 203 -3.24 9.07 -0.40
C ALA A 203 -3.93 10.40 -0.09
N GLN A 204 -4.78 10.91 -0.98
CA GLN A 204 -5.50 12.18 -0.77
C GLN A 204 -6.40 12.15 0.47
N TYR A 205 -7.09 11.04 0.72
CA TYR A 205 -7.94 10.87 1.90
C TYR A 205 -7.13 10.62 3.17
N LEU A 206 -5.99 9.95 3.01
CA LEU A 206 -5.10 9.67 4.12
C LEU A 206 -4.40 10.94 4.64
N LEU A 207 -4.05 11.88 3.75
CA LEU A 207 -3.49 13.19 4.12
C LEU A 207 -4.44 14.01 4.98
N GLU A 208 -5.74 13.78 4.90
CA GLU A 208 -6.75 14.48 5.69
C GLU A 208 -7.17 13.72 6.96
N ALA A 209 -7.00 12.40 6.97
CA ALA A 209 -7.47 11.57 8.06
C ALA A 209 -6.76 11.87 9.39
N ASP A 210 -7.55 11.98 10.45
CA ASP A 210 -7.05 12.01 11.82
C ASP A 210 -6.80 10.61 12.38
N VAL A 211 -7.50 9.59 11.85
CA VAL A 211 -7.33 8.18 12.21
C VAL A 211 -7.58 7.32 10.98
N LEU A 212 -6.69 6.37 10.74
CA LEU A 212 -6.94 5.28 9.79
C LEU A 212 -7.59 4.09 10.51
N ILE A 213 -8.67 3.59 9.93
CA ILE A 213 -9.31 2.32 10.30
C ILE A 213 -9.03 1.35 9.16
N THR A 214 -8.37 0.24 9.46
CA THR A 214 -8.04 -0.77 8.45
C THR A 214 -7.95 -2.15 9.10
N ASP A 215 -7.69 -3.17 8.31
CA ASP A 215 -7.49 -4.54 8.81
C ASP A 215 -6.05 -5.02 8.53
N TYR A 216 -5.82 -5.71 7.43
CA TYR A 216 -4.52 -6.30 7.04
C TYR A 216 -3.79 -5.52 5.95
N SER A 217 -4.25 -4.33 5.63
CA SER A 217 -3.74 -3.53 4.51
C SER A 217 -2.42 -2.82 4.83
N SER A 218 -1.50 -2.81 3.88
CA SER A 218 -0.25 -2.06 3.99
C SER A 218 -0.43 -0.54 4.02
N ILE A 219 -1.63 -0.02 3.76
CA ILE A 219 -1.95 1.41 3.95
C ILE A 219 -1.74 1.88 5.39
N MET A 220 -1.71 0.94 6.36
CA MET A 220 -1.36 1.27 7.74
C MET A 220 0.04 1.89 7.85
N VAL A 221 1.00 1.44 7.03
CA VAL A 221 2.35 2.01 7.03
C VAL A 221 2.35 3.44 6.50
N ASP A 222 1.56 3.71 5.46
CA ASP A 222 1.38 5.06 4.91
C ASP A 222 0.81 6.02 5.97
N ALA A 223 -0.18 5.56 6.74
CA ALA A 223 -0.74 6.33 7.86
C ALA A 223 0.31 6.61 8.95
N LEU A 224 1.11 5.60 9.30
CA LEU A 224 2.15 5.74 10.33
C LEU A 224 3.27 6.71 9.89
N LEU A 225 3.61 6.77 8.60
CA LEU A 225 4.53 7.77 8.04
C LEU A 225 3.98 9.20 8.18
N LEU A 226 2.66 9.37 8.10
CA LEU A 226 1.96 10.65 8.33
C LEU A 226 1.75 10.97 9.81
N ASN A 227 2.25 10.13 10.74
CA ASN A 227 1.92 10.16 12.16
C ASN A 227 0.40 10.08 12.43
N THR A 228 -0.36 9.46 11.54
CA THR A 228 -1.79 9.22 11.70
C THR A 228 -2.00 7.90 12.45
N PRO A 229 -2.68 7.91 13.62
CA PRO A 229 -2.96 6.71 14.38
C PRO A 229 -3.75 5.67 13.57
N VAL A 230 -3.41 4.39 13.78
CA VAL A 230 -4.08 3.26 13.14
C VAL A 230 -4.93 2.52 14.15
N VAL A 231 -6.15 2.18 13.76
CA VAL A 231 -7.04 1.26 14.47
C VAL A 231 -7.30 0.04 13.58
N LEU A 232 -6.88 -1.12 14.05
CA LEU A 232 -7.13 -2.39 13.36
C LEU A 232 -8.56 -2.84 13.65
N PHE A 233 -9.38 -2.95 12.60
CA PHE A 233 -10.77 -3.33 12.70
C PHE A 233 -11.04 -4.62 11.93
N GLU A 234 -11.04 -5.73 12.65
CA GLU A 234 -11.20 -7.07 12.09
C GLU A 234 -12.65 -7.55 12.20
N MET A 235 -13.41 -7.38 11.13
CA MET A 235 -14.80 -7.86 11.04
C MET A 235 -14.94 -9.15 10.23
N ALA A 236 -13.92 -9.58 9.50
CA ALA A 236 -13.92 -10.79 8.69
C ALA A 236 -12.88 -11.78 9.20
N LYS A 237 -13.31 -12.79 9.92
CA LYS A 237 -12.46 -13.93 10.32
C LYS A 237 -12.09 -14.77 9.10
N GLY A 238 -10.95 -15.47 9.17
CA GLY A 238 -10.51 -16.42 8.15
C GLY A 238 -9.52 -15.86 7.11
N TYR A 239 -9.31 -14.53 7.05
CA TYR A 239 -8.30 -13.97 6.13
C TYR A 239 -6.88 -14.43 6.48
N LEU A 240 -6.54 -14.48 7.76
CA LEU A 240 -5.23 -14.92 8.23
C LEU A 240 -4.98 -16.40 7.92
N ASP A 241 -6.05 -17.22 7.95
CA ASP A 241 -5.97 -18.67 7.64
C ASP A 241 -5.62 -18.91 6.16
N THR A 242 -6.05 -18.00 5.28
CA THR A 242 -5.84 -18.15 3.83
C THR A 242 -4.57 -17.43 3.34
N ARG A 243 -4.14 -16.36 3.98
CA ARG A 243 -3.01 -15.55 3.50
C ARG A 243 -1.84 -15.44 4.45
N GLY A 244 -2.10 -15.20 5.74
CA GLY A 244 -1.07 -15.00 6.75
C GLY A 244 -0.44 -13.60 6.77
N MET A 245 0.32 -13.35 7.83
CA MET A 245 1.05 -12.12 8.09
C MET A 245 2.52 -12.44 8.42
N TYR A 246 3.43 -11.48 8.21
CA TYR A 246 4.86 -11.68 8.55
C TYR A 246 5.12 -11.64 10.05
N TYR A 247 4.38 -10.82 10.79
CA TYR A 247 4.51 -10.66 12.24
C TYR A 247 3.22 -11.09 12.95
N LYS A 248 3.26 -11.15 14.27
CA LYS A 248 2.13 -11.53 15.09
C LYS A 248 1.03 -10.47 15.05
N TYR A 249 -0.04 -10.76 14.34
CA TYR A 249 -1.22 -9.88 14.26
C TYR A 249 -2.15 -10.11 15.45
N PRO A 250 -2.74 -9.06 16.08
CA PRO A 250 -2.54 -7.64 15.78
C PRO A 250 -1.37 -7.00 16.54
N ASP A 251 -0.78 -7.67 17.52
CA ASP A 251 0.06 -7.12 18.59
C ASP A 251 1.31 -6.37 18.09
N GLU A 252 1.94 -6.88 17.02
CA GLU A 252 3.14 -6.26 16.44
C GLU A 252 2.85 -5.21 15.38
N TYR A 253 1.56 -4.91 15.10
CA TYR A 253 1.15 -3.92 14.10
C TYR A 253 0.56 -2.66 14.74
N SER A 254 -0.38 -2.82 15.66
CA SER A 254 -0.95 -1.73 16.44
C SER A 254 -1.56 -2.28 17.73
N SER A 255 -1.49 -1.49 18.80
CA SER A 255 -2.14 -1.78 20.08
C SER A 255 -3.64 -1.42 20.10
N ARG A 256 -4.17 -0.85 19.01
CA ARG A 256 -5.58 -0.51 18.86
C ARG A 256 -6.25 -1.53 17.95
N TYR A 257 -6.92 -2.50 18.55
CA TYR A 257 -7.60 -3.59 17.86
C TYR A 257 -9.06 -3.71 18.31
N CYS A 258 -9.96 -3.79 17.34
CA CYS A 258 -11.40 -3.86 17.53
C CYS A 258 -12.04 -4.93 16.64
N THR A 259 -13.07 -5.60 17.15
CA THR A 259 -13.85 -6.62 16.45
C THR A 259 -15.35 -6.33 16.43
N ASP A 260 -15.76 -5.16 16.94
CA ASP A 260 -17.15 -4.69 16.92
C ASP A 260 -17.21 -3.16 16.79
N GLU A 261 -18.36 -2.65 16.32
CA GLU A 261 -18.56 -1.25 15.98
C GLU A 261 -18.56 -0.32 17.19
N LEU A 262 -19.06 -0.76 18.36
CA LEU A 262 -19.10 0.08 19.55
C LEU A 262 -17.71 0.31 20.13
N ASN A 263 -16.89 -0.73 20.16
CA ASN A 263 -15.49 -0.61 20.54
C ASN A 263 -14.70 0.23 19.52
N LEU A 264 -15.02 0.08 18.21
CA LEU A 264 -14.42 0.91 17.18
C LEU A 264 -14.63 2.40 17.46
N ILE A 265 -15.89 2.84 17.68
CA ILE A 265 -16.22 4.25 17.93
C ILE A 265 -15.48 4.78 19.16
N ARG A 266 -15.43 4.01 20.24
CA ARG A 266 -14.69 4.41 21.46
C ARG A 266 -13.19 4.54 21.20
N THR A 267 -12.63 3.64 20.40
CA THR A 267 -11.18 3.58 20.11
C THR A 267 -10.74 4.69 19.20
N ILE A 268 -11.47 4.96 18.09
CA ILE A 268 -11.10 6.03 17.15
C ILE A 268 -11.14 7.41 17.79
N ARG A 269 -12.08 7.68 18.71
CA ARG A 269 -12.15 8.94 19.45
C ARG A 269 -10.97 9.18 20.38
N LYS A 270 -10.36 8.11 20.91
CA LYS A 270 -9.18 8.15 21.78
C LYS A 270 -7.86 8.12 21.01
N ALA A 271 -7.88 7.80 19.71
CA ALA A 271 -6.70 7.65 18.89
C ALA A 271 -6.20 9.03 18.40
N ASN A 272 -5.38 9.70 19.20
CA ASN A 272 -4.87 11.05 18.90
C ASN A 272 -3.37 11.07 18.58
N VAL A 273 -2.61 10.04 18.97
CA VAL A 273 -1.16 9.96 18.81
C VAL A 273 -0.75 8.53 18.48
N LEU A 274 0.40 8.35 17.87
CA LEU A 274 1.01 7.02 17.71
C LEU A 274 1.34 6.42 19.07
N GLN A 275 1.23 5.10 19.17
CA GLN A 275 1.70 4.35 20.32
C GLN A 275 3.02 3.63 19.99
N SER A 276 3.69 3.08 20.99
CA SER A 276 5.00 2.45 20.80
C SER A 276 4.98 1.33 19.75
N ALA A 277 3.93 0.50 19.72
CA ALA A 277 3.79 -0.55 18.71
C ALA A 277 3.71 0.03 17.28
N ASP A 278 2.95 1.12 17.10
CA ASP A 278 2.81 1.82 15.82
C ASP A 278 4.17 2.32 15.31
N ILE A 279 4.97 2.93 16.21
CA ILE A 279 6.30 3.47 15.89
C ILE A 279 7.28 2.35 15.54
N VAL A 280 7.34 1.31 16.37
CA VAL A 280 8.22 0.15 16.15
C VAL A 280 7.90 -0.53 14.83
N PHE A 281 6.62 -0.72 14.53
CA PHE A 281 6.22 -1.33 13.25
C PHE A 281 6.57 -0.44 12.05
N ARG A 282 6.28 0.88 12.13
CA ARG A 282 6.66 1.83 11.08
C ARG A 282 8.16 1.77 10.78
N ASP A 283 8.99 1.90 11.80
CA ASP A 283 10.43 1.98 11.64
C ASP A 283 11.01 0.65 11.11
N ARG A 284 10.44 -0.48 11.54
CA ARG A 284 10.81 -1.81 11.04
C ARG A 284 10.58 -1.98 9.53
N VAL A 285 9.55 -1.38 8.96
CA VAL A 285 9.16 -1.62 7.55
C VAL A 285 9.38 -0.45 6.61
N ALA A 286 9.61 0.76 7.14
CA ALA A 286 9.57 1.98 6.33
C ALA A 286 10.57 3.07 6.75
N CYS A 287 11.62 2.77 7.54
CA CYS A 287 12.57 3.79 8.01
C CYS A 287 13.35 4.50 6.88
N ALA A 288 13.42 3.91 5.69
CA ALA A 288 14.00 4.55 4.51
C ALA A 288 13.01 5.46 3.75
N CYS A 289 11.74 5.57 4.21
CA CYS A 289 10.76 6.48 3.63
C CYS A 289 10.80 7.81 4.41
N ASP A 290 11.62 8.75 3.94
CA ASP A 290 11.95 10.03 4.58
C ASP A 290 11.69 11.25 3.68
N GLY A 291 11.02 11.06 2.53
CA GLY A 291 10.74 12.09 1.55
C GLY A 291 11.74 12.16 0.38
N HIS A 292 12.78 11.32 0.38
CA HIS A 292 13.84 11.29 -0.64
C HIS A 292 13.93 9.94 -1.37
N SER A 293 12.89 9.11 -1.31
CA SER A 293 12.88 7.79 -1.95
C SER A 293 13.01 7.89 -3.47
N THR A 294 12.30 8.83 -4.07
CA THR A 294 12.35 9.08 -5.52
C THR A 294 13.76 9.47 -5.95
N GLU A 295 14.41 10.41 -5.26
CA GLU A 295 15.75 10.89 -5.54
C GLU A 295 16.77 9.73 -5.51
N ARG A 296 16.79 8.93 -4.45
CA ARG A 296 17.69 7.78 -4.32
C ARG A 296 17.52 6.72 -5.42
N ILE A 297 16.29 6.50 -5.86
CA ILE A 297 16.03 5.55 -6.94
C ILE A 297 16.43 6.13 -8.30
N ILE A 298 16.21 7.41 -8.54
CA ILE A 298 16.70 8.08 -9.76
C ILE A 298 18.22 7.98 -9.84
N GLU A 299 18.95 8.26 -8.75
CA GLU A 299 20.42 8.08 -8.70
C GLU A 299 20.87 6.63 -8.99
N LEU A 300 20.10 5.62 -8.55
CA LEU A 300 20.36 4.23 -8.92
C LEU A 300 20.17 4.01 -10.42
N LEU A 301 19.06 4.52 -10.97
CA LEU A 301 18.71 4.34 -12.38
C LEU A 301 19.74 4.99 -13.30
N GLU A 302 20.24 6.19 -12.96
CA GLU A 302 21.31 6.89 -13.70
C GLU A 302 22.64 6.11 -13.73
N LYS A 303 22.93 5.32 -12.69
CA LYS A 303 24.15 4.51 -12.60
C LYS A 303 24.10 3.22 -13.41
N ILE A 304 22.89 2.72 -13.70
CA ILE A 304 22.68 1.42 -14.35
C ILE A 304 22.17 1.54 -15.79
N GLU A 305 21.76 2.72 -16.24
CA GLU A 305 21.40 2.99 -17.64
C GLU A 305 22.65 3.11 -18.52
#